data_a440a9aa792dfe5bd1a6800e14651812
#
_entry.id   a440a9aa792dfe5bd1a6800e14651812
#
_cell.length_a   1.000
_cell.length_b   1.000
_cell.length_c   1.000
_cell.angle_alpha   90.00
_cell.angle_beta   90.00
_cell.angle_gamma   90.00
#
_symmetry.space_group_name_H-M   'P 1'
#
loop_
_entity.id
_entity.type
_entity.pdbx_description
1 polymer ?
#
loop_
_entity_poly.entity_id
_entity_poly.type
_entity_poly.pdbx_seq_one_letter_code
_entity_poly.pdbx_strand_id
1 'polypeptide(L)'
;MPRNTASFFYSYQPSLADFFASVSPFFLFFFPIYAILKTGFLYIKEKPMNFPAIIAQKKLGGALSDEQIAAFVKGAADGSVPDYQLAALLMAIRLNGMDARETTTLTLEMARSGDMLHPDVGGVPVDKHSTGGVGDTTTLVLVPLCAACGARIAKMSGRGLGHTGGTVDKMESIGMKTDLAEEDFLRQIREIGCAVTGQSAELAPADKTLYALRDTTSTVDSLPLIASSIMSKKLASGAEGIVLDVKVGSGAIMPTYEGSLELAKAMVEIGTRAGRHVSALLTGMDEPLGSHVGNRLEVKEAIDILRGDSAGPLLTVSLRLGAQLLIASGIAHTPAEGEKLLRAALDDGRGLAKLRQMIAAQGGDASVCDHPEVLAQAPIVTPVFAGRAGYVVHMDTARLGYASQELGAGRKQKTDAIDPRVGFIMHCRVGDHLTENQPLCTVYAANEETLSRAAAMIREAITLADTPVEKEKLLYALVTSEGVEAL
;
A
#
# COMPACT_ATOMS: atom_id res chain seq x y z
N MET A 1 48.79 -53.73 19.96
CA MET A 1 48.88 -54.97 19.10
C MET A 1 47.57 -55.73 19.21
N PRO A 2 47.09 -56.31 18.15
CA PRO A 2 47.18 -56.06 16.72
C PRO A 2 45.75 -55.91 16.07
N ARG A 3 45.57 -55.53 14.97
CA ARG A 3 45.76 -55.72 13.54
C ARG A 3 44.51 -55.32 12.75
N ASN A 4 44.75 -54.47 11.80
CA ASN A 4 44.03 -54.19 10.57
C ASN A 4 43.33 -55.37 9.90
N THR A 5 42.12 -55.07 9.28
CA THR A 5 41.88 -55.52 7.89
C THR A 5 40.92 -54.51 7.24
N ALA A 6 41.43 -53.70 6.29
CA ALA A 6 40.69 -52.93 5.31
C ALA A 6 40.33 -53.86 4.15
N SER A 7 39.05 -53.94 3.79
CA SER A 7 38.63 -54.55 2.52
C SER A 7 38.32 -53.42 1.52
N PHE A 8 39.15 -53.36 0.48
CA PHE A 8 38.96 -52.58 -0.73
C PHE A 8 37.83 -53.18 -1.57
N PHE A 9 36.77 -52.46 -1.82
CA PHE A 9 35.86 -52.69 -2.94
C PHE A 9 36.30 -51.79 -4.10
N TYR A 10 36.89 -52.42 -5.12
CA TYR A 10 37.08 -51.85 -6.45
C TYR A 10 35.74 -51.89 -7.17
N SER A 11 35.09 -50.77 -7.40
CA SER A 11 33.99 -50.63 -8.36
C SER A 11 34.58 -50.42 -9.75
N TYR A 12 34.46 -51.42 -10.59
CA TYR A 12 34.79 -51.35 -12.01
C TYR A 12 33.78 -50.45 -12.70
N GLN A 13 34.23 -49.29 -13.18
CA GLN A 13 33.50 -48.45 -14.14
C GLN A 13 34.00 -48.80 -15.55
N PRO A 14 33.20 -49.36 -16.42
CA PRO A 14 33.60 -49.59 -17.81
C PRO A 14 33.84 -48.25 -18.51
N SER A 15 34.93 -48.16 -19.30
CA SER A 15 35.23 -46.97 -20.07
C SER A 15 34.24 -46.78 -21.22
N LEU A 16 34.06 -45.55 -21.67
CA LEU A 16 33.24 -45.22 -22.84
C LEU A 16 33.64 -46.04 -24.09
N ALA A 17 34.88 -46.52 -24.19
CA ALA A 17 35.33 -47.36 -25.26
C ALA A 17 34.72 -48.77 -25.24
N ASP A 18 34.48 -49.32 -24.06
CA ASP A 18 33.88 -50.65 -23.90
C ASP A 18 32.35 -50.66 -24.23
N PHE A 19 31.70 -49.48 -24.07
CA PHE A 19 30.30 -49.32 -24.47
C PHE A 19 30.13 -49.29 -25.99
N PHE A 20 31.07 -48.66 -26.72
CA PHE A 20 30.99 -48.60 -28.19
C PHE A 20 31.31 -49.88 -28.93
N ALA A 21 32.03 -50.82 -28.28
CA ALA A 21 32.34 -52.12 -28.88
C ALA A 21 31.17 -53.12 -28.91
N SER A 22 30.09 -52.86 -28.16
CA SER A 22 28.91 -53.75 -28.04
C SER A 22 27.68 -53.33 -28.84
N VAL A 23 27.73 -52.26 -29.62
CA VAL A 23 26.56 -51.70 -30.33
C VAL A 23 26.57 -52.10 -31.80
N SER A 24 25.49 -52.78 -32.27
CA SER A 24 25.24 -53.19 -33.64
C SER A 24 25.37 -52.05 -34.66
N PRO A 25 25.89 -52.28 -35.89
CA PRO A 25 26.07 -51.24 -36.94
C PRO A 25 24.84 -50.51 -37.34
N PHE A 26 23.67 -51.04 -36.99
CA PHE A 26 22.37 -50.38 -37.30
C PHE A 26 22.08 -49.14 -36.44
N PHE A 27 22.76 -48.96 -35.32
CA PHE A 27 22.57 -47.80 -34.42
C PHE A 27 23.41 -46.60 -34.79
N LEU A 28 24.40 -46.77 -35.66
CA LEU A 28 25.31 -45.68 -36.08
C LEU A 28 24.68 -44.67 -37.07
N PHE A 29 23.55 -45.03 -37.67
CA PHE A 29 22.85 -44.14 -38.61
C PHE A 29 21.89 -43.13 -37.91
N PHE A 30 21.49 -43.41 -36.66
CA PHE A 30 20.61 -42.50 -35.91
C PHE A 30 21.34 -41.55 -34.97
N PHE A 31 22.63 -41.78 -34.74
CA PHE A 31 23.42 -40.96 -33.82
C PHE A 31 23.64 -39.52 -34.30
N PRO A 32 23.83 -39.20 -35.59
CA PRO A 32 23.90 -37.84 -36.06
C PRO A 32 22.60 -37.07 -35.90
N ILE A 33 21.44 -37.74 -36.02
CA ILE A 33 20.13 -37.10 -35.86
C ILE A 33 19.84 -36.80 -34.39
N TYR A 34 20.23 -37.69 -33.47
CA TYR A 34 20.07 -37.48 -32.03
C TYR A 34 21.05 -36.45 -31.46
N ALA A 35 22.28 -36.38 -31.99
CA ALA A 35 23.22 -35.35 -31.66
C ALA A 35 22.77 -33.96 -32.21
N ILE A 36 22.22 -33.92 -33.41
CA ILE A 36 21.62 -32.72 -34.01
C ILE A 36 20.36 -32.29 -33.25
N LEU A 37 19.54 -33.21 -32.75
CA LEU A 37 18.38 -32.90 -31.89
C LEU A 37 18.78 -32.47 -30.48
N LYS A 38 19.90 -32.94 -29.94
CA LYS A 38 20.42 -32.54 -28.62
C LYS A 38 21.27 -31.25 -28.68
N THR A 39 21.95 -31.01 -29.79
CA THR A 39 22.65 -29.72 -30.05
C THR A 39 21.78 -28.73 -30.78
N GLY A 40 20.66 -29.17 -31.36
CA GLY A 40 19.65 -28.37 -32.03
C GLY A 40 18.58 -27.80 -31.11
N PHE A 41 18.70 -27.92 -29.78
CA PHE A 41 18.30 -26.80 -28.93
C PHE A 41 19.27 -25.67 -29.26
N LEU A 42 19.09 -25.16 -30.45
CA LEU A 42 19.48 -23.83 -30.81
C LEU A 42 19.25 -22.96 -29.58
N TYR A 43 20.32 -22.45 -29.03
CA TYR A 43 20.33 -21.11 -28.46
C TYR A 43 19.78 -20.22 -29.59
N ILE A 44 18.47 -20.11 -29.69
CA ILE A 44 17.87 -18.94 -30.30
C ILE A 44 18.34 -17.83 -29.37
N LYS A 45 19.49 -17.23 -29.71
CA LYS A 45 19.87 -15.94 -29.17
C LYS A 45 18.66 -15.09 -29.47
N GLU A 46 17.81 -14.88 -28.45
CA GLU A 46 16.70 -13.94 -28.57
C GLU A 46 17.31 -12.69 -29.18
N LYS A 47 16.82 -12.30 -30.33
CA LYS A 47 17.27 -11.07 -31.00
C LYS A 47 17.11 -9.98 -29.93
N PRO A 48 18.19 -9.24 -29.58
CA PRO A 48 18.07 -8.24 -28.52
C PRO A 48 16.90 -7.34 -28.86
N MET A 49 15.93 -7.24 -27.94
CA MET A 49 14.71 -6.47 -28.14
C MET A 49 15.12 -5.01 -28.45
N ASN A 50 14.64 -4.47 -29.56
CA ASN A 50 14.95 -3.10 -29.94
C ASN A 50 14.12 -2.13 -29.08
N PHE A 51 14.63 -1.76 -27.91
CA PHE A 51 13.93 -0.93 -26.96
C PHE A 51 13.52 0.45 -27.53
N PRO A 52 14.35 1.16 -28.33
CA PRO A 52 13.91 2.36 -29.06
C PRO A 52 12.67 2.14 -29.95
N ALA A 53 12.49 0.95 -30.54
CA ALA A 53 11.30 0.66 -31.33
C ALA A 53 10.05 0.50 -30.45
N ILE A 54 10.18 -0.05 -29.23
CA ILE A 54 9.10 -0.12 -28.24
C ILE A 54 8.65 1.29 -27.85
N ILE A 55 9.60 2.17 -27.55
CA ILE A 55 9.31 3.59 -27.25
C ILE A 55 8.60 4.26 -28.43
N ALA A 56 9.10 4.06 -29.66
CA ALA A 56 8.50 4.63 -30.86
C ALA A 56 7.05 4.14 -31.09
N GLN A 57 6.80 2.85 -30.87
CA GLN A 57 5.46 2.25 -30.96
C GLN A 57 4.50 2.91 -29.96
N LYS A 58 4.89 2.98 -28.68
CA LYS A 58 4.04 3.57 -27.63
C LYS A 58 3.86 5.07 -27.80
N LYS A 59 4.90 5.78 -28.21
CA LYS A 59 4.83 7.22 -28.56
C LYS A 59 3.78 7.54 -29.61
N LEU A 60 3.54 6.62 -30.55
CA LEU A 60 2.55 6.76 -31.62
C LEU A 60 1.16 6.22 -31.22
N GLY A 61 0.95 5.85 -29.95
CA GLY A 61 -0.32 5.33 -29.45
C GLY A 61 -0.52 3.82 -29.70
N GLY A 62 0.49 3.11 -30.21
CA GLY A 62 0.39 1.66 -30.43
C GLY A 62 0.39 0.88 -29.11
N ALA A 63 -0.42 -0.19 -29.02
CA ALA A 63 -0.42 -1.11 -27.88
C ALA A 63 0.85 -1.96 -27.87
N LEU A 64 1.46 -2.14 -26.69
CA LEU A 64 2.64 -3.00 -26.49
C LEU A 64 2.22 -4.46 -26.41
N SER A 65 3.05 -5.38 -26.93
CA SER A 65 2.85 -6.81 -26.71
C SER A 65 3.27 -7.21 -25.28
N ASP A 66 2.85 -8.41 -24.84
CA ASP A 66 3.20 -8.93 -23.51
C ASP A 66 4.72 -9.14 -23.38
N GLU A 67 5.40 -9.58 -24.47
CA GLU A 67 6.86 -9.73 -24.50
C GLU A 67 7.58 -8.38 -24.39
N GLN A 68 7.03 -7.31 -25.03
CA GLN A 68 7.59 -5.96 -24.93
C GLN A 68 7.46 -5.41 -23.51
N ILE A 69 6.33 -5.66 -22.84
CA ILE A 69 6.10 -5.27 -21.44
C ILE A 69 7.02 -6.06 -20.51
N ALA A 70 7.15 -7.38 -20.71
CA ALA A 70 8.05 -8.21 -19.93
C ALA A 70 9.52 -7.75 -20.06
N ALA A 71 9.96 -7.38 -21.29
CA ALA A 71 11.30 -6.83 -21.51
C ALA A 71 11.50 -5.48 -20.81
N PHE A 72 10.47 -4.61 -20.79
CA PHE A 72 10.50 -3.34 -20.08
C PHE A 72 10.67 -3.55 -18.56
N VAL A 73 9.86 -4.42 -17.98
CA VAL A 73 9.91 -4.72 -16.54
C VAL A 73 11.23 -5.38 -16.16
N LYS A 74 11.67 -6.38 -16.93
CA LYS A 74 12.96 -7.04 -16.71
C LYS A 74 14.12 -6.04 -16.75
N GLY A 75 14.12 -5.17 -17.79
CA GLY A 75 15.17 -4.17 -17.97
C GLY A 75 15.21 -3.15 -16.84
N ALA A 76 14.06 -2.83 -16.21
CA ALA A 76 13.98 -1.99 -15.03
C ALA A 76 14.48 -2.70 -13.76
N ALA A 77 14.23 -4.01 -13.64
CA ALA A 77 14.62 -4.81 -12.48
C ALA A 77 16.13 -5.11 -12.46
N ASP A 78 16.70 -5.50 -13.61
CA ASP A 78 18.09 -5.94 -13.72
C ASP A 78 19.06 -4.86 -14.22
N GLY A 79 18.56 -3.65 -14.53
CA GLY A 79 19.37 -2.52 -15.01
C GLY A 79 19.88 -2.67 -16.44
N SER A 80 19.41 -3.66 -17.22
CA SER A 80 19.82 -3.88 -18.61
C SER A 80 19.29 -2.84 -19.59
N VAL A 81 18.22 -2.10 -19.21
CA VAL A 81 17.69 -0.95 -19.94
C VAL A 81 18.05 0.34 -19.19
N PRO A 82 18.77 1.28 -19.85
CA PRO A 82 19.19 2.51 -19.16
C PRO A 82 18.01 3.43 -18.81
N ASP A 83 18.16 4.19 -17.72
CA ASP A 83 17.13 5.05 -17.14
C ASP A 83 16.49 6.02 -18.13
N TYR A 84 17.27 6.59 -19.06
CA TYR A 84 16.73 7.51 -20.06
C TYR A 84 15.77 6.84 -21.04
N GLN A 85 15.94 5.53 -21.34
CA GLN A 85 15.00 4.78 -22.16
C GLN A 85 13.76 4.38 -21.36
N LEU A 86 13.93 3.96 -20.10
CA LEU A 86 12.81 3.69 -19.20
C LEU A 86 11.96 4.95 -19.02
N ALA A 87 12.58 6.11 -18.74
CA ALA A 87 11.88 7.38 -18.60
C ALA A 87 11.14 7.80 -19.87
N ALA A 88 11.74 7.60 -21.05
CA ALA A 88 11.09 7.88 -22.33
C ALA A 88 9.84 7.01 -22.55
N LEU A 89 9.90 5.71 -22.20
CA LEU A 89 8.75 4.82 -22.28
C LEU A 89 7.67 5.17 -21.24
N LEU A 90 8.06 5.50 -20.00
CA LEU A 90 7.14 5.98 -18.96
C LEU A 90 6.38 7.23 -19.42
N MET A 91 7.06 8.19 -20.05
CA MET A 91 6.41 9.37 -20.60
C MET A 91 5.49 9.03 -21.77
N ALA A 92 5.89 8.12 -22.68
CA ALA A 92 5.03 7.66 -23.76
C ALA A 92 3.75 6.98 -23.24
N ILE A 93 3.87 6.18 -22.15
CA ILE A 93 2.71 5.59 -21.46
C ILE A 93 1.86 6.67 -20.80
N ARG A 94 2.47 7.67 -20.15
CA ARG A 94 1.73 8.77 -19.51
C ARG A 94 0.87 9.55 -20.50
N LEU A 95 1.39 9.77 -21.72
CA LEU A 95 0.70 10.56 -22.75
C LEU A 95 -0.36 9.76 -23.53
N ASN A 96 -0.13 8.46 -23.75
CA ASN A 96 -0.99 7.63 -24.61
C ASN A 96 -1.78 6.55 -23.85
N GLY A 97 -1.58 6.42 -22.54
CA GLY A 97 -2.23 5.41 -21.71
C GLY A 97 -1.75 3.98 -21.99
N MET A 98 -2.40 3.02 -21.36
CA MET A 98 -2.32 1.58 -21.60
C MET A 98 -3.73 1.01 -21.57
N ASP A 99 -4.02 -0.01 -22.38
CA ASP A 99 -5.27 -0.74 -22.28
C ASP A 99 -5.29 -1.68 -21.05
N ALA A 100 -6.43 -2.32 -20.79
CA ALA A 100 -6.61 -3.20 -19.64
C ALA A 100 -5.66 -4.42 -19.69
N ARG A 101 -5.38 -4.97 -20.89
CA ARG A 101 -4.44 -6.07 -21.07
C ARG A 101 -3.01 -5.61 -20.77
N GLU A 102 -2.57 -4.50 -21.38
CA GLU A 102 -1.24 -3.93 -21.16
C GLU A 102 -1.02 -3.65 -19.65
N THR A 103 -1.99 -3.02 -19.00
CA THR A 103 -1.91 -2.65 -17.55
C THR A 103 -1.85 -3.90 -16.68
N THR A 104 -2.65 -4.93 -17.00
CA THR A 104 -2.61 -6.21 -16.27
C THR A 104 -1.28 -6.92 -16.46
N THR A 105 -0.78 -7.02 -17.70
CA THR A 105 0.52 -7.63 -18.00
C THR A 105 1.65 -6.90 -17.28
N LEU A 106 1.68 -5.56 -17.34
CA LEU A 106 2.66 -4.74 -16.62
C LEU A 106 2.64 -5.05 -15.13
N THR A 107 1.46 -5.11 -14.54
CA THR A 107 1.29 -5.40 -13.10
C THR A 107 1.81 -6.77 -12.72
N LEU A 108 1.46 -7.80 -13.50
CA LEU A 108 1.88 -9.18 -13.23
C LEU A 108 3.38 -9.35 -13.40
N GLU A 109 3.97 -8.78 -14.44
CA GLU A 109 5.42 -8.82 -14.66
C GLU A 109 6.17 -8.06 -13.57
N MET A 110 5.67 -6.88 -13.13
CA MET A 110 6.24 -6.15 -12.00
C MET A 110 6.16 -6.97 -10.70
N ALA A 111 5.04 -7.64 -10.42
CA ALA A 111 4.92 -8.53 -9.27
C ALA A 111 5.93 -9.69 -9.32
N ARG A 112 6.11 -10.30 -10.50
CA ARG A 112 7.03 -11.43 -10.73
C ARG A 112 8.49 -11.01 -10.85
N SER A 113 8.80 -9.72 -10.88
CA SER A 113 10.19 -9.24 -10.98
C SER A 113 11.01 -9.51 -9.72
N GLY A 114 10.38 -9.88 -8.62
CA GLY A 114 10.98 -10.27 -7.35
C GLY A 114 10.27 -11.45 -6.71
N ASP A 115 10.32 -11.52 -5.39
CA ASP A 115 9.71 -12.60 -4.64
C ASP A 115 8.18 -12.56 -4.71
N MET A 116 7.58 -13.73 -4.85
CA MET A 116 6.13 -13.93 -4.79
C MET A 116 5.82 -14.74 -3.53
N LEU A 117 5.25 -14.10 -2.53
CA LEU A 117 4.91 -14.76 -1.27
C LEU A 117 3.65 -15.62 -1.43
N HIS A 118 3.64 -16.73 -0.71
CA HIS A 118 2.49 -17.63 -0.60
C HIS A 118 2.19 -17.87 0.89
N PRO A 119 1.61 -16.90 1.59
CA PRO A 119 1.50 -16.92 3.04
C PRO A 119 0.54 -18.01 3.52
N ASP A 120 1.09 -19.07 4.16
CA ASP A 120 0.30 -19.99 4.97
C ASP A 120 0.05 -19.38 6.35
N VAL A 121 -1.10 -18.78 6.52
CA VAL A 121 -1.50 -18.07 7.76
C VAL A 121 -2.67 -18.76 8.49
N GLY A 122 -3.03 -19.97 8.08
CA GLY A 122 -4.15 -20.71 8.67
C GLY A 122 -5.52 -20.11 8.32
N GLY A 123 -5.67 -19.60 7.10
CA GLY A 123 -6.88 -18.99 6.56
C GLY A 123 -6.58 -18.14 5.34
N VAL A 124 -7.59 -17.45 4.81
CA VAL A 124 -7.43 -16.55 3.65
C VAL A 124 -6.64 -15.29 4.04
N PRO A 125 -5.43 -15.09 3.48
CA PRO A 125 -4.66 -13.86 3.73
C PRO A 125 -5.32 -12.67 3.03
N VAL A 126 -5.68 -11.64 3.79
CA VAL A 126 -6.29 -10.42 3.25
C VAL A 126 -5.47 -9.18 3.55
N ASP A 127 -5.53 -8.19 2.69
CA ASP A 127 -4.84 -6.91 2.84
C ASP A 127 -5.73 -5.73 2.45
N LYS A 128 -5.48 -4.57 3.04
CA LYS A 128 -6.10 -3.29 2.69
C LYS A 128 -5.06 -2.33 2.15
N HIS A 129 -5.38 -1.62 1.09
CA HIS A 129 -4.55 -0.52 0.60
C HIS A 129 -5.35 0.78 0.54
N SER A 130 -4.73 1.90 0.92
CA SER A 130 -5.25 3.23 0.69
C SER A 130 -4.42 3.93 -0.38
N THR A 131 -5.05 4.73 -1.25
CA THR A 131 -4.32 5.60 -2.17
C THR A 131 -3.63 6.76 -1.47
N GLY A 132 -3.84 6.91 -0.16
CA GLY A 132 -3.22 7.92 0.69
C GLY A 132 -4.13 9.11 0.96
N GLY A 133 -3.94 9.74 2.11
CA GLY A 133 -4.74 10.88 2.55
C GLY A 133 -4.16 11.49 3.83
N VAL A 134 -4.83 12.51 4.34
CA VAL A 134 -4.50 13.23 5.56
C VAL A 134 -5.39 12.71 6.71
N GLY A 135 -4.79 12.39 7.86
CA GLY A 135 -5.51 11.79 8.99
C GLY A 135 -6.07 10.39 8.68
N ASP A 136 -5.53 9.71 7.65
CA ASP A 136 -5.95 8.35 7.27
C ASP A 136 -5.25 7.31 8.14
N THR A 137 -5.85 7.02 9.30
CA THR A 137 -5.38 6.01 10.25
C THR A 137 -6.23 4.74 10.23
N THR A 138 -7.00 4.54 9.17
CA THR A 138 -7.90 3.39 9.00
C THR A 138 -7.22 2.04 9.29
N THR A 139 -5.95 1.88 8.94
CA THR A 139 -5.20 0.63 9.18
C THR A 139 -5.14 0.27 10.66
N LEU A 140 -4.85 1.22 11.56
CA LEU A 140 -4.73 0.96 13.00
C LEU A 140 -6.08 0.73 13.69
N VAL A 141 -7.18 1.10 13.04
CA VAL A 141 -8.55 0.81 13.51
C VAL A 141 -9.05 -0.52 12.96
N LEU A 142 -9.04 -0.69 11.62
CA LEU A 142 -9.67 -1.85 11.01
C LEU A 142 -8.89 -3.16 11.15
N VAL A 143 -7.54 -3.11 11.14
CA VAL A 143 -6.73 -4.35 11.23
C VAL A 143 -6.99 -5.11 12.53
N PRO A 144 -6.91 -4.47 13.70
CA PRO A 144 -7.23 -5.15 14.95
C PRO A 144 -8.70 -5.57 15.06
N LEU A 145 -9.66 -4.78 14.55
CA LEU A 145 -11.08 -5.17 14.55
C LEU A 145 -11.33 -6.41 13.68
N CYS A 146 -10.81 -6.44 12.45
CA CYS A 146 -10.98 -7.60 11.57
C CYS A 146 -10.29 -8.85 12.13
N ALA A 147 -9.09 -8.70 12.69
CA ALA A 147 -8.38 -9.81 13.34
C ALA A 147 -9.13 -10.33 14.60
N ALA A 148 -9.79 -9.44 15.36
CA ALA A 148 -10.66 -9.82 16.47
C ALA A 148 -11.89 -10.60 16.01
N CYS A 149 -12.33 -10.42 14.75
CA CYS A 149 -13.38 -11.19 14.10
C CYS A 149 -12.88 -12.50 13.45
N GLY A 150 -11.58 -12.79 13.49
CA GLY A 150 -10.99 -14.03 12.98
C GLY A 150 -10.30 -13.92 11.62
N ALA A 151 -10.29 -12.74 10.98
CA ALA A 151 -9.58 -12.52 9.70
C ALA A 151 -8.06 -12.67 9.86
N ARG A 152 -7.39 -13.08 8.78
CA ARG A 152 -5.93 -13.20 8.68
C ARG A 152 -5.38 -12.03 7.87
N ILE A 153 -4.95 -10.97 8.58
CA ILE A 153 -4.53 -9.72 7.97
C ILE A 153 -3.01 -9.73 7.75
N ALA A 154 -2.61 -9.90 6.49
CA ALA A 154 -1.21 -9.86 6.06
C ALA A 154 -0.92 -8.48 5.44
N LYS A 155 -0.78 -7.44 6.29
CA LYS A 155 -0.73 -6.05 5.86
C LYS A 155 0.67 -5.59 5.49
N MET A 156 0.87 -5.18 4.24
CA MET A 156 2.06 -4.42 3.83
C MET A 156 1.73 -2.95 3.62
N SER A 157 2.52 -2.08 4.23
CA SER A 157 2.31 -0.63 4.26
C SER A 157 3.54 0.16 3.83
N GLY A 158 3.34 1.43 3.49
CA GLY A 158 4.40 2.37 3.14
C GLY A 158 4.64 3.43 4.20
N ARG A 159 5.74 4.18 4.00
CA ARG A 159 6.03 5.44 4.69
C ARG A 159 5.22 6.58 4.08
N GLY A 160 5.08 7.67 4.80
CA GLY A 160 4.47 8.90 4.31
C GLY A 160 5.25 9.49 3.14
N LEU A 161 4.52 10.02 2.17
CA LEU A 161 5.05 10.70 0.99
C LEU A 161 4.28 11.99 0.74
N GLY A 162 5.00 13.08 0.49
CA GLY A 162 4.41 14.40 0.26
C GLY A 162 3.57 14.84 1.46
N HIS A 163 2.32 15.19 1.22
CA HIS A 163 1.36 15.65 2.22
C HIS A 163 0.65 14.52 2.99
N THR A 164 0.87 13.25 2.61
CA THR A 164 0.18 12.12 3.23
C THR A 164 0.97 11.52 4.39
N GLY A 165 0.28 11.07 5.44
CA GLY A 165 0.89 10.33 6.56
C GLY A 165 1.12 8.85 6.24
N GLY A 166 2.25 8.27 6.70
CA GLY A 166 2.58 6.86 6.48
C GLY A 166 2.19 5.97 7.66
N THR A 167 1.56 4.83 7.39
CA THR A 167 1.24 3.84 8.44
C THR A 167 2.49 3.35 9.16
N VAL A 168 3.59 3.11 8.42
CA VAL A 168 4.88 2.69 8.99
C VAL A 168 5.40 3.74 9.98
N ASP A 169 5.36 5.01 9.60
CA ASP A 169 5.85 6.11 10.46
C ASP A 169 5.03 6.23 11.77
N LYS A 170 3.71 6.01 11.68
CA LYS A 170 2.82 5.98 12.86
C LYS A 170 3.17 4.83 13.81
N MET A 171 3.38 3.62 13.28
CA MET A 171 3.76 2.44 14.09
C MET A 171 5.13 2.60 14.73
N GLU A 172 6.12 3.07 13.98
CA GLU A 172 7.47 3.34 14.50
C GLU A 172 7.47 4.43 15.58
N SER A 173 6.51 5.38 15.54
CA SER A 173 6.37 6.45 16.53
C SER A 173 6.09 5.96 17.96
N ILE A 174 5.61 4.72 18.09
CA ILE A 174 5.35 4.02 19.36
C ILE A 174 6.27 2.81 19.57
N GLY A 175 7.38 2.76 18.82
CA GLY A 175 8.43 1.75 18.98
C GLY A 175 8.16 0.41 18.31
N MET A 176 7.10 0.28 17.49
CA MET A 176 6.83 -0.96 16.76
C MET A 176 7.88 -1.18 15.67
N LYS A 177 8.32 -2.43 15.52
CA LYS A 177 9.13 -2.87 14.39
C LYS A 177 8.26 -3.06 13.16
N THR A 178 8.71 -2.54 12.02
CA THR A 178 7.99 -2.58 10.75
C THR A 178 8.80 -3.24 9.62
N ASP A 179 10.01 -3.70 9.92
CA ASP A 179 10.89 -4.48 9.06
C ASP A 179 10.93 -5.94 9.56
N LEU A 180 9.80 -6.63 9.52
CA LEU A 180 9.69 -8.00 9.98
C LEU A 180 10.28 -8.96 8.95
N ALA A 181 11.08 -9.94 9.41
CA ALA A 181 11.43 -11.09 8.58
C ALA A 181 10.15 -11.85 8.20
N GLU A 182 10.13 -12.47 7.01
CA GLU A 182 8.95 -13.18 6.51
C GLU A 182 8.43 -14.23 7.49
N GLU A 183 9.32 -15.04 8.08
CA GLU A 183 8.92 -16.06 9.05
C GLU A 183 8.24 -15.46 10.28
N ASP A 184 8.77 -14.36 10.82
CA ASP A 184 8.20 -13.65 11.97
C ASP A 184 6.84 -13.03 11.62
N PHE A 185 6.74 -12.44 10.43
CA PHE A 185 5.50 -11.88 9.91
C PHE A 185 4.40 -12.94 9.80
N LEU A 186 4.69 -14.07 9.16
CA LEU A 186 3.74 -15.17 9.00
C LEU A 186 3.38 -15.84 10.33
N ARG A 187 4.37 -16.05 11.22
CA ARG A 187 4.15 -16.58 12.57
C ARG A 187 3.19 -15.70 13.34
N GLN A 188 3.42 -14.39 13.37
CA GLN A 188 2.56 -13.45 14.09
C GLN A 188 1.12 -13.49 13.56
N ILE A 189 0.90 -13.55 12.23
CA ILE A 189 -0.45 -13.64 11.67
C ILE A 189 -1.14 -14.95 12.10
N ARG A 190 -0.41 -16.07 12.12
CA ARG A 190 -0.96 -17.35 12.62
C ARG A 190 -1.37 -17.27 14.08
N GLU A 191 -0.54 -16.63 14.93
CA GLU A 191 -0.76 -16.57 16.38
C GLU A 191 -1.85 -15.57 16.78
N ILE A 192 -1.79 -14.35 16.25
CA ILE A 192 -2.68 -13.26 16.69
C ILE A 192 -3.65 -12.74 15.62
N GLY A 193 -3.60 -13.27 14.40
CA GLY A 193 -4.51 -12.92 13.30
C GLY A 193 -4.05 -11.75 12.45
N CYS A 194 -3.06 -10.96 12.85
CA CYS A 194 -2.62 -9.79 12.07
C CYS A 194 -1.14 -9.45 12.29
N ALA A 195 -0.52 -8.92 11.25
CA ALA A 195 0.74 -8.21 11.32
C ALA A 195 0.77 -7.09 10.27
N VAL A 196 1.50 -6.02 10.57
CA VAL A 196 1.72 -4.90 9.63
C VAL A 196 3.21 -4.71 9.46
N THR A 197 3.71 -4.81 8.23
CA THR A 197 5.14 -4.63 7.92
C THR A 197 5.33 -3.58 6.84
N GLY A 198 6.53 -3.03 6.74
CA GLY A 198 6.98 -2.23 5.61
C GLY A 198 7.09 -3.07 4.34
N GLN A 199 7.24 -2.41 3.21
CA GLN A 199 7.51 -3.09 1.94
C GLN A 199 8.98 -3.51 1.89
N SER A 200 9.27 -4.80 1.61
CA SER A 200 10.63 -5.25 1.40
C SER A 200 11.14 -4.82 0.02
N ALA A 201 12.47 -4.74 -0.11
CA ALA A 201 13.09 -4.37 -1.39
C ALA A 201 12.99 -5.47 -2.44
N GLU A 202 12.74 -6.70 -2.02
CA GLU A 202 12.65 -7.91 -2.83
C GLU A 202 11.29 -8.08 -3.48
N LEU A 203 10.25 -7.42 -2.96
CA LEU A 203 8.92 -7.44 -3.55
C LEU A 203 8.79 -6.40 -4.66
N ALA A 204 8.51 -6.87 -5.88
CA ALA A 204 8.33 -6.05 -7.08
C ALA A 204 9.48 -5.02 -7.28
N PRO A 205 10.77 -5.43 -7.33
CA PRO A 205 11.92 -4.52 -7.45
C PRO A 205 11.86 -3.63 -8.70
N ALA A 206 11.26 -4.10 -9.79
CA ALA A 206 11.02 -3.26 -10.96
C ALA A 206 10.19 -2.02 -10.63
N ASP A 207 9.16 -2.14 -9.76
CA ASP A 207 8.37 -0.98 -9.34
C ASP A 207 9.20 0.06 -8.59
N LYS A 208 10.14 -0.38 -7.76
CA LYS A 208 11.04 0.54 -7.04
C LYS A 208 11.83 1.42 -8.01
N THR A 209 12.41 0.83 -9.06
CA THR A 209 13.16 1.54 -10.10
C THR A 209 12.23 2.46 -10.91
N LEU A 210 11.11 1.93 -11.40
CA LEU A 210 10.17 2.69 -12.21
C LEU A 210 9.55 3.84 -11.43
N TYR A 211 9.18 3.63 -10.16
CA TYR A 211 8.62 4.69 -9.32
C TYR A 211 9.62 5.81 -9.04
N ALA A 212 10.90 5.46 -8.78
CA ALA A 212 11.96 6.47 -8.60
C ALA A 212 12.16 7.34 -9.83
N LEU A 213 12.05 6.77 -11.05
CA LEU A 213 12.09 7.54 -12.28
C LEU A 213 10.84 8.41 -12.45
N ARG A 214 9.65 7.87 -12.14
CA ARG A 214 8.37 8.61 -12.24
C ARG A 214 8.37 9.86 -11.35
N ASP A 215 8.91 9.74 -10.15
CA ASP A 215 8.98 10.84 -9.16
C ASP A 215 9.77 12.05 -9.70
N THR A 216 10.75 11.81 -10.58
CA THR A 216 11.65 12.85 -11.14
C THR A 216 11.33 13.23 -12.60
N THR A 217 10.39 12.55 -13.25
CA THR A 217 10.08 12.76 -14.69
C THR A 217 8.64 13.20 -14.94
N SER A 218 7.91 13.66 -13.91
CA SER A 218 6.50 14.10 -14.03
C SER A 218 5.58 13.04 -14.66
N THR A 219 5.72 11.77 -14.27
CA THR A 219 4.89 10.66 -14.76
C THR A 219 4.16 9.92 -13.64
N VAL A 220 4.13 10.49 -12.42
CA VAL A 220 3.48 9.90 -11.25
C VAL A 220 1.96 9.81 -11.43
N ASP A 221 1.35 10.79 -12.10
CA ASP A 221 -0.10 10.95 -12.30
C ASP A 221 -0.69 10.08 -13.44
N SER A 222 0.04 9.09 -13.93
CA SER A 222 -0.43 8.15 -14.94
C SER A 222 -1.26 7.03 -14.32
N LEU A 223 -2.57 6.96 -14.64
CA LEU A 223 -3.51 5.99 -14.08
C LEU A 223 -3.03 4.52 -14.20
N PRO A 224 -2.63 4.01 -15.39
CA PRO A 224 -2.15 2.62 -15.50
C PRO A 224 -0.89 2.36 -14.68
N LEU A 225 0.02 3.35 -14.56
CA LEU A 225 1.23 3.22 -13.76
C LEU A 225 0.95 3.29 -12.26
N ILE A 226 -0.06 4.06 -11.81
CA ILE A 226 -0.52 4.08 -10.42
C ILE A 226 -1.12 2.72 -10.07
N ALA A 227 -2.06 2.23 -10.88
CA ALA A 227 -2.74 0.95 -10.67
C ALA A 227 -1.72 -0.21 -10.62
N SER A 228 -0.78 -0.27 -11.58
CA SER A 228 0.23 -1.31 -11.64
C SER A 228 1.19 -1.27 -10.44
N SER A 229 1.62 -0.08 -10.02
CA SER A 229 2.50 0.09 -8.85
C SER A 229 1.83 -0.40 -7.55
N ILE A 230 0.55 -0.10 -7.35
CA ILE A 230 -0.20 -0.54 -6.18
C ILE A 230 -0.41 -2.05 -6.22
N MET A 231 -0.97 -2.55 -7.32
CA MET A 231 -1.43 -3.93 -7.41
C MET A 231 -0.28 -4.94 -7.52
N SER A 232 0.85 -4.59 -8.15
CA SER A 232 2.02 -5.48 -8.22
C SER A 232 2.52 -5.89 -6.84
N LYS A 233 2.61 -4.95 -5.89
CA LYS A 233 3.03 -5.23 -4.52
C LYS A 233 2.00 -6.05 -3.75
N LYS A 234 0.70 -5.84 -3.99
CA LYS A 234 -0.37 -6.62 -3.35
C LYS A 234 -0.43 -8.05 -3.87
N LEU A 235 -0.17 -8.24 -5.15
CA LEU A 235 -0.07 -9.57 -5.74
C LEU A 235 1.21 -10.29 -5.28
N ALA A 236 2.35 -9.60 -5.25
CA ALA A 236 3.61 -10.15 -4.78
C ALA A 236 3.57 -10.55 -3.30
N SER A 237 2.84 -9.80 -2.45
CA SER A 237 2.65 -10.15 -1.03
C SER A 237 1.77 -11.38 -0.79
N GLY A 238 1.18 -11.96 -1.82
CA GLY A 238 0.36 -13.16 -1.73
C GLY A 238 -1.03 -12.96 -1.12
N ALA A 239 -1.53 -11.72 -1.03
CA ALA A 239 -2.88 -11.46 -0.57
C ALA A 239 -3.91 -12.09 -1.52
N GLU A 240 -4.84 -12.89 -0.99
CA GLU A 240 -5.94 -13.50 -1.76
C GLU A 240 -7.17 -12.59 -1.79
N GLY A 241 -7.42 -11.86 -0.70
CA GLY A 241 -8.43 -10.81 -0.64
C GLY A 241 -7.78 -9.43 -0.49
N ILE A 242 -8.18 -8.49 -1.35
CA ILE A 242 -7.62 -7.14 -1.38
C ILE A 242 -8.76 -6.12 -1.32
N VAL A 243 -8.74 -5.25 -0.32
CA VAL A 243 -9.68 -4.13 -0.21
C VAL A 243 -8.94 -2.83 -0.43
N LEU A 244 -9.40 -2.07 -1.42
CA LEU A 244 -8.82 -0.80 -1.81
C LEU A 244 -9.67 0.35 -1.26
N ASP A 245 -9.01 1.32 -0.66
CA ASP A 245 -9.57 2.57 -0.18
C ASP A 245 -9.10 3.68 -1.13
N VAL A 246 -9.95 4.01 -2.10
CA VAL A 246 -9.62 4.97 -3.15
C VAL A 246 -10.19 6.33 -2.77
N LYS A 247 -9.27 7.25 -2.44
CA LYS A 247 -9.62 8.59 -1.97
C LYS A 247 -10.07 9.51 -3.09
N VAL A 248 -11.07 10.34 -2.80
CA VAL A 248 -11.66 11.37 -3.69
C VAL A 248 -11.61 12.71 -2.96
N GLY A 249 -11.14 13.77 -3.59
CA GLY A 249 -11.14 15.11 -3.01
C GLY A 249 -9.76 15.79 -2.98
N SER A 250 -9.70 16.97 -2.39
CA SER A 250 -8.53 17.86 -2.39
C SER A 250 -7.28 17.27 -1.72
N GLY A 251 -7.44 16.30 -0.83
CA GLY A 251 -6.33 15.59 -0.17
C GLY A 251 -5.95 14.26 -0.83
N ALA A 252 -6.56 13.89 -1.96
CA ALA A 252 -6.34 12.64 -2.66
C ALA A 252 -5.33 12.79 -3.81
N ILE A 253 -4.71 11.66 -4.22
CA ILE A 253 -3.85 11.60 -5.43
C ILE A 253 -4.69 11.85 -6.70
N MET A 254 -5.92 11.30 -6.73
CA MET A 254 -6.90 11.55 -7.79
C MET A 254 -8.00 12.44 -7.20
N PRO A 255 -8.02 13.74 -7.48
CA PRO A 255 -8.92 14.66 -6.79
C PRO A 255 -10.39 14.55 -7.25
N THR A 256 -10.65 14.05 -8.48
CA THR A 256 -12.00 13.96 -9.03
C THR A 256 -12.61 12.57 -8.81
N TYR A 257 -13.94 12.53 -8.68
CA TYR A 257 -14.68 11.26 -8.58
C TYR A 257 -14.46 10.37 -9.79
N GLU A 258 -14.50 10.93 -10.99
CA GLU A 258 -14.33 10.19 -12.25
C GLU A 258 -12.95 9.52 -12.32
N GLY A 259 -11.88 10.28 -12.03
CA GLY A 259 -10.52 9.73 -12.04
C GLY A 259 -10.30 8.66 -10.99
N SER A 260 -10.87 8.86 -9.77
CA SER A 260 -10.81 7.86 -8.70
C SER A 260 -11.60 6.60 -9.04
N LEU A 261 -12.76 6.75 -9.71
CA LEU A 261 -13.58 5.63 -10.16
C LEU A 261 -12.87 4.81 -11.25
N GLU A 262 -12.24 5.47 -12.22
CA GLU A 262 -11.43 4.80 -13.24
C GLU A 262 -10.25 4.05 -12.63
N LEU A 263 -9.55 4.65 -11.67
CA LEU A 263 -8.47 3.99 -10.95
C LEU A 263 -8.97 2.76 -10.17
N ALA A 264 -10.09 2.89 -9.47
CA ALA A 264 -10.70 1.79 -8.72
C ALA A 264 -11.08 0.62 -9.65
N LYS A 265 -11.75 0.91 -10.78
CA LYS A 265 -12.10 -0.10 -11.80
C LYS A 265 -10.88 -0.81 -12.34
N ALA A 266 -9.83 -0.07 -12.70
CA ALA A 266 -8.59 -0.64 -13.21
C ALA A 266 -7.94 -1.59 -12.19
N MET A 267 -7.84 -1.19 -10.93
CA MET A 267 -7.24 -2.03 -9.87
C MET A 267 -8.09 -3.27 -9.57
N VAL A 268 -9.42 -3.16 -9.54
CA VAL A 268 -10.32 -4.31 -9.34
C VAL A 268 -10.20 -5.26 -10.52
N GLU A 269 -10.17 -4.77 -11.76
CA GLU A 269 -10.00 -5.61 -12.95
C GLU A 269 -8.65 -6.36 -12.93
N ILE A 270 -7.55 -5.67 -12.63
CA ILE A 270 -6.22 -6.30 -12.49
C ILE A 270 -6.26 -7.45 -11.49
N GLY A 271 -6.78 -7.19 -10.29
CA GLY A 271 -6.83 -8.20 -9.24
C GLY A 271 -7.73 -9.38 -9.58
N THR A 272 -8.89 -9.14 -10.19
CA THR A 272 -9.82 -10.18 -10.65
C THR A 272 -9.17 -11.05 -11.73
N ARG A 273 -8.48 -10.45 -12.71
CA ARG A 273 -7.72 -11.17 -13.73
C ARG A 273 -6.57 -11.98 -13.16
N ALA A 274 -6.00 -11.53 -12.04
CA ALA A 274 -4.98 -12.26 -11.29
C ALA A 274 -5.57 -13.36 -10.37
N GLY A 275 -6.88 -13.60 -10.41
CA GLY A 275 -7.57 -14.61 -9.60
C GLY A 275 -7.71 -14.23 -8.13
N ARG A 276 -7.72 -12.94 -7.80
CA ARG A 276 -7.87 -12.42 -6.43
C ARG A 276 -9.27 -11.87 -6.21
N HIS A 277 -9.73 -11.93 -4.95
CA HIS A 277 -10.97 -11.26 -4.54
C HIS A 277 -10.66 -9.79 -4.23
N VAL A 278 -11.10 -8.89 -5.11
CA VAL A 278 -10.78 -7.45 -4.98
C VAL A 278 -12.05 -6.62 -4.95
N SER A 279 -12.12 -5.70 -3.99
CA SER A 279 -13.13 -4.64 -3.96
C SER A 279 -12.46 -3.28 -3.70
N ALA A 280 -13.07 -2.20 -4.19
CA ALA A 280 -12.58 -0.84 -3.96
C ALA A 280 -13.73 0.03 -3.45
N LEU A 281 -13.49 0.72 -2.33
CA LEU A 281 -14.40 1.70 -1.77
C LEU A 281 -13.87 3.10 -2.10
N LEU A 282 -14.69 3.94 -2.76
CA LEU A 282 -14.38 5.35 -3.00
C LEU A 282 -14.81 6.15 -1.77
N THR A 283 -13.85 6.86 -1.15
CA THR A 283 -14.07 7.58 0.12
C THR A 283 -13.59 9.03 0.04
N GLY A 284 -14.31 9.93 0.70
CA GLY A 284 -14.03 11.37 0.70
C GLY A 284 -12.71 11.75 1.39
N MET A 285 -12.02 12.74 0.83
CA MET A 285 -10.78 13.34 1.35
C MET A 285 -10.75 14.85 1.12
N ASP A 286 -11.91 15.52 1.12
CA ASP A 286 -12.03 16.98 1.07
C ASP A 286 -11.87 17.64 2.44
N GLU A 287 -11.74 16.82 3.48
CA GLU A 287 -11.28 17.19 4.82
C GLU A 287 -10.44 16.03 5.37
N PRO A 288 -9.57 16.24 6.37
CA PRO A 288 -8.84 15.16 7.03
C PRO A 288 -9.81 14.08 7.53
N LEU A 289 -9.53 12.79 7.25
CA LEU A 289 -10.44 11.70 7.59
C LEU A 289 -10.65 11.57 9.09
N GLY A 290 -9.57 11.50 9.85
CA GLY A 290 -9.56 11.67 11.31
C GLY A 290 -9.50 13.15 11.70
N SER A 291 -9.68 13.43 12.98
CA SER A 291 -9.46 14.76 13.54
C SER A 291 -7.99 15.02 13.84
N HIS A 292 -7.19 13.98 14.02
CA HIS A 292 -5.79 14.07 14.36
C HIS A 292 -4.91 13.95 13.10
N VAL A 293 -3.91 14.82 12.99
CA VAL A 293 -2.93 14.82 11.90
C VAL A 293 -1.53 14.93 12.50
N GLY A 294 -0.72 13.87 12.32
CA GLY A 294 0.60 13.73 12.95
C GLY A 294 0.76 12.32 13.55
N ASN A 295 2.00 11.78 13.57
CA ASN A 295 2.19 10.33 13.75
C ASN A 295 1.61 9.80 15.07
N ARG A 296 2.06 10.30 16.22
CA ARG A 296 1.56 9.87 17.54
C ARG A 296 0.10 10.29 17.78
N LEU A 297 -0.28 11.47 17.30
CA LEU A 297 -1.65 11.96 17.44
C LEU A 297 -2.64 11.03 16.73
N GLU A 298 -2.30 10.55 15.53
CA GLU A 298 -3.14 9.63 14.79
C GLU A 298 -3.20 8.24 15.45
N VAL A 299 -2.10 7.77 16.07
CA VAL A 299 -2.14 6.54 16.90
C VAL A 299 -3.07 6.73 18.09
N LYS A 300 -3.03 7.89 18.75
CA LYS A 300 -3.94 8.23 19.83
C LYS A 300 -5.39 8.15 19.38
N GLU A 301 -5.74 8.78 18.25
CA GLU A 301 -7.12 8.74 17.73
C GLU A 301 -7.59 7.31 17.43
N ALA A 302 -6.72 6.45 16.87
CA ALA A 302 -7.05 5.04 16.64
C ALA A 302 -7.34 4.30 17.95
N ILE A 303 -6.56 4.56 19.01
CA ILE A 303 -6.79 3.99 20.34
C ILE A 303 -8.10 4.52 20.94
N ASP A 304 -8.37 5.83 20.89
CA ASP A 304 -9.59 6.44 21.41
C ASP A 304 -10.84 5.86 20.71
N ILE A 305 -10.76 5.64 19.38
CA ILE A 305 -11.83 4.97 18.63
C ILE A 305 -12.04 3.53 19.11
N LEU A 306 -10.97 2.75 19.28
CA LEU A 306 -11.06 1.36 19.71
C LEU A 306 -11.46 1.19 21.19
N ARG A 307 -11.35 2.25 21.99
CA ARG A 307 -11.90 2.35 23.35
C ARG A 307 -13.38 2.72 23.38
N GLY A 308 -13.92 3.20 22.25
CA GLY A 308 -15.27 3.77 22.20
C GLY A 308 -15.36 5.23 22.65
N ASP A 309 -14.22 5.88 22.92
CA ASP A 309 -14.14 7.28 23.39
C ASP A 309 -14.30 8.28 22.23
N SER A 310 -14.15 7.83 20.98
CA SER A 310 -14.25 8.65 19.78
C SER A 310 -15.01 7.94 18.67
N ALA A 311 -15.65 8.72 17.80
CA ALA A 311 -16.39 8.27 16.63
C ALA A 311 -16.17 9.26 15.48
N GLY A 312 -16.81 9.05 14.33
CA GLY A 312 -16.80 9.99 13.21
C GLY A 312 -16.37 9.34 11.90
N PRO A 313 -15.92 10.14 10.91
CA PRO A 313 -15.62 9.66 9.56
C PRO A 313 -14.58 8.54 9.53
N LEU A 314 -13.52 8.63 10.34
CA LEU A 314 -12.48 7.61 10.42
C LEU A 314 -13.04 6.24 10.85
N LEU A 315 -13.90 6.19 11.88
CA LEU A 315 -14.57 4.96 12.30
C LEU A 315 -15.51 4.45 11.20
N THR A 316 -16.33 5.32 10.61
CA THR A 316 -17.27 4.95 9.55
C THR A 316 -16.58 4.30 8.37
N VAL A 317 -15.53 4.92 7.84
CA VAL A 317 -14.73 4.36 6.73
C VAL A 317 -14.04 3.07 7.15
N SER A 318 -13.48 3.00 8.37
CA SER A 318 -12.83 1.79 8.88
C SER A 318 -13.78 0.60 8.96
N LEU A 319 -15.03 0.80 9.41
CA LEU A 319 -16.05 -0.25 9.48
C LEU A 319 -16.48 -0.72 8.08
N ARG A 320 -16.66 0.21 7.12
CA ARG A 320 -17.02 -0.14 5.74
C ARG A 320 -15.91 -0.94 5.03
N LEU A 321 -14.66 -0.49 5.14
CA LEU A 321 -13.50 -1.22 4.61
C LEU A 321 -13.30 -2.57 5.32
N GLY A 322 -13.45 -2.59 6.65
CA GLY A 322 -13.35 -3.81 7.45
C GLY A 322 -14.43 -4.84 7.06
N ALA A 323 -15.66 -4.41 6.80
CA ALA A 323 -16.72 -5.29 6.32
C ALA A 323 -16.35 -5.97 5.00
N GLN A 324 -15.76 -5.22 4.06
CA GLN A 324 -15.25 -5.79 2.80
C GLN A 324 -14.10 -6.79 3.04
N LEU A 325 -13.22 -6.53 4.01
CA LEU A 325 -12.17 -7.50 4.40
C LEU A 325 -12.75 -8.78 4.99
N LEU A 326 -13.81 -8.68 5.83
CA LEU A 326 -14.49 -9.86 6.36
C LEU A 326 -15.19 -10.66 5.26
N ILE A 327 -15.75 -10.00 4.24
CA ILE A 327 -16.30 -10.66 3.06
C ILE A 327 -15.18 -11.36 2.27
N ALA A 328 -14.09 -10.66 1.98
CA ALA A 328 -12.96 -11.22 1.24
C ALA A 328 -12.29 -12.41 1.96
N SER A 329 -12.38 -12.47 3.29
CA SER A 329 -11.89 -13.59 4.11
C SER A 329 -12.91 -14.71 4.33
N GLY A 330 -14.15 -14.59 3.79
CA GLY A 330 -15.22 -15.57 3.94
C GLY A 330 -15.88 -15.62 5.32
N ILE A 331 -15.66 -14.59 6.17
CA ILE A 331 -16.22 -14.50 7.53
C ILE A 331 -17.62 -13.87 7.50
N ALA A 332 -17.87 -12.94 6.59
CA ALA A 332 -19.17 -12.31 6.37
C ALA A 332 -19.61 -12.50 4.92
N HIS A 333 -20.92 -12.50 4.67
CA HIS A 333 -21.49 -12.62 3.33
C HIS A 333 -22.09 -11.31 2.81
N THR A 334 -22.34 -10.35 3.69
CA THR A 334 -22.89 -9.04 3.34
C THR A 334 -22.16 -7.92 4.10
N PRO A 335 -22.12 -6.69 3.55
CA PRO A 335 -21.55 -5.54 4.26
C PRO A 335 -22.20 -5.30 5.63
N ALA A 336 -23.52 -5.46 5.74
CA ALA A 336 -24.26 -5.29 7.00
C ALA A 336 -23.86 -6.32 8.06
N GLU A 337 -23.66 -7.59 7.66
CA GLU A 337 -23.16 -8.64 8.56
C GLU A 337 -21.74 -8.32 9.02
N GLY A 338 -20.84 -7.94 8.09
CA GLY A 338 -19.47 -7.55 8.41
C GLY A 338 -19.41 -6.38 9.39
N GLU A 339 -20.17 -5.31 9.16
CA GLU A 339 -20.22 -4.18 10.09
C GLU A 339 -20.76 -4.56 11.46
N LYS A 340 -21.78 -5.41 11.53
CA LYS A 340 -22.32 -5.90 12.80
C LYS A 340 -21.25 -6.64 13.61
N LEU A 341 -20.44 -7.50 12.97
CA LEU A 341 -19.36 -8.21 13.62
C LEU A 341 -18.26 -7.24 14.13
N LEU A 342 -17.89 -6.26 13.31
CA LEU A 342 -16.88 -5.26 13.69
C LEU A 342 -17.36 -4.37 14.84
N ARG A 343 -18.63 -3.91 14.82
CA ARG A 343 -19.22 -3.15 15.94
C ARG A 343 -19.23 -3.95 17.22
N ALA A 344 -19.61 -5.22 17.17
CA ALA A 344 -19.56 -6.09 18.35
C ALA A 344 -18.13 -6.23 18.89
N ALA A 345 -17.11 -6.36 18.02
CA ALA A 345 -15.71 -6.43 18.44
C ALA A 345 -15.17 -5.08 18.98
N LEU A 346 -15.75 -3.97 18.55
CA LEU A 346 -15.48 -2.63 19.09
C LEU A 346 -16.12 -2.50 20.48
N ASP A 347 -17.41 -2.77 20.61
CA ASP A 347 -18.22 -2.54 21.82
C ASP A 347 -17.80 -3.42 22.99
N ASP A 348 -17.33 -4.65 22.72
CA ASP A 348 -16.85 -5.59 23.75
C ASP A 348 -15.33 -5.47 24.04
N GLY A 349 -14.62 -4.55 23.38
CA GLY A 349 -13.20 -4.24 23.62
C GLY A 349 -12.22 -5.22 22.98
N ARG A 350 -12.68 -6.24 22.22
CA ARG A 350 -11.78 -7.20 21.53
C ARG A 350 -10.87 -6.50 20.50
N GLY A 351 -11.36 -5.45 19.84
CA GLY A 351 -10.58 -4.65 18.90
C GLY A 351 -9.38 -4.00 19.57
N LEU A 352 -9.58 -3.33 20.71
CA LEU A 352 -8.50 -2.72 21.50
C LEU A 352 -7.51 -3.76 22.03
N ALA A 353 -8.03 -4.87 22.58
CA ALA A 353 -7.20 -5.97 23.04
C ALA A 353 -6.31 -6.53 21.93
N LYS A 354 -6.82 -6.61 20.69
CA LYS A 354 -6.09 -7.06 19.52
C LYS A 354 -5.03 -6.04 19.08
N LEU A 355 -5.33 -4.73 19.12
CA LEU A 355 -4.32 -3.69 18.87
C LEU A 355 -3.17 -3.80 19.86
N ARG A 356 -3.47 -3.97 21.15
CA ARG A 356 -2.47 -4.18 22.20
C ARG A 356 -1.57 -5.38 21.90
N GLN A 357 -2.16 -6.51 21.49
CA GLN A 357 -1.40 -7.72 21.11
C GLN A 357 -0.49 -7.44 19.93
N MET A 358 -0.97 -6.72 18.89
CA MET A 358 -0.19 -6.37 17.70
C MET A 358 0.98 -5.46 18.06
N ILE A 359 0.75 -4.42 18.88
CA ILE A 359 1.81 -3.51 19.35
C ILE A 359 2.90 -4.28 20.09
N ALA A 360 2.51 -5.11 21.08
CA ALA A 360 3.44 -5.91 21.88
C ALA A 360 4.22 -6.92 21.04
N ALA A 361 3.55 -7.65 20.12
CA ALA A 361 4.17 -8.63 19.24
C ALA A 361 5.23 -8.01 18.30
N GLN A 362 5.05 -6.74 17.93
CA GLN A 362 6.01 -5.99 17.11
C GLN A 362 6.99 -5.14 17.96
N GLY A 363 7.06 -5.38 19.26
CA GLY A 363 8.05 -4.76 20.16
C GLY A 363 7.76 -3.31 20.53
N GLY A 364 6.57 -2.80 20.24
CA GLY A 364 6.13 -1.46 20.60
C GLY A 364 5.65 -1.36 22.06
N ASP A 365 5.45 -0.13 22.51
CA ASP A 365 4.93 0.16 23.84
C ASP A 365 3.41 -0.01 23.90
N ALA A 366 2.95 -1.18 24.35
CA ALA A 366 1.52 -1.48 24.44
C ALA A 366 0.82 -0.73 25.58
N SER A 367 1.54 -0.08 26.51
CA SER A 367 0.95 0.73 27.58
C SER A 367 0.21 1.95 27.08
N VAL A 368 0.54 2.42 25.86
CA VAL A 368 -0.17 3.52 25.19
C VAL A 368 -1.66 3.23 24.98
N CYS A 369 -2.06 1.96 24.95
CA CYS A 369 -3.48 1.58 24.89
C CYS A 369 -4.24 1.91 26.20
N ASP A 370 -3.54 1.98 27.33
CA ASP A 370 -4.13 2.37 28.64
C ASP A 370 -3.99 3.87 28.87
N HIS A 371 -2.90 4.46 28.39
CA HIS A 371 -2.49 5.84 28.61
C HIS A 371 -2.27 6.60 27.30
N PRO A 372 -3.30 6.73 26.41
CA PRO A 372 -3.13 7.38 25.12
C PRO A 372 -2.79 8.87 25.21
N GLU A 373 -3.02 9.51 26.36
CA GLU A 373 -2.68 10.92 26.61
C GLU A 373 -1.18 11.21 26.50
N VAL A 374 -0.32 10.21 26.71
CA VAL A 374 1.14 10.37 26.56
C VAL A 374 1.56 10.57 25.10
N LEU A 375 0.71 10.24 24.15
CA LEU A 375 0.96 10.41 22.73
C LEU A 375 0.72 11.85 22.24
N ALA A 376 -0.08 12.63 22.99
CA ALA A 376 -0.42 14.02 22.66
C ALA A 376 0.44 15.00 23.45
N GLN A 377 1.78 14.90 23.33
CA GLN A 377 2.73 15.73 24.06
C GLN A 377 3.76 16.33 23.09
N ALA A 378 3.90 17.64 23.13
CA ALA A 378 4.91 18.38 22.40
C ALA A 378 5.43 19.55 23.26
N PRO A 379 6.61 20.15 22.96
CA PRO A 379 7.12 21.31 23.68
C PRO A 379 6.17 22.50 23.71
N ILE A 380 5.43 22.71 22.61
CA ILE A 380 4.44 23.77 22.48
C ILE A 380 3.10 23.15 22.06
N VAL A 381 2.04 23.45 22.84
CA VAL A 381 0.66 23.07 22.52
C VAL A 381 -0.20 24.33 22.54
N THR A 382 -0.76 24.71 21.38
CA THR A 382 -1.41 26.01 21.27
C THR A 382 -2.62 25.95 20.31
N PRO A 383 -3.75 26.61 20.64
CA PRO A 383 -4.89 26.70 19.74
C PRO A 383 -4.60 27.70 18.60
N VAL A 384 -5.13 27.39 17.42
CA VAL A 384 -5.11 28.26 16.23
C VAL A 384 -6.55 28.67 15.91
N PHE A 385 -6.80 29.98 15.86
CA PHE A 385 -8.12 30.57 15.61
C PHE A 385 -8.19 31.11 14.18
N ALA A 386 -9.41 31.13 13.63
CA ALA A 386 -9.69 31.74 12.33
C ALA A 386 -9.65 33.29 12.37
N GLY A 387 -9.89 33.88 13.56
CA GLY A 387 -9.96 35.32 13.75
C GLY A 387 -11.30 35.95 13.30
N ARG A 388 -12.29 35.14 12.92
CA ARG A 388 -13.68 35.57 12.62
C ARG A 388 -14.65 34.41 12.84
N ALA A 389 -15.92 34.75 12.99
CA ALA A 389 -17.02 33.78 12.97
C ALA A 389 -17.41 33.43 11.52
N GLY A 390 -18.07 32.26 11.33
CA GLY A 390 -18.62 31.82 10.05
C GLY A 390 -18.71 30.30 9.94
N TYR A 391 -19.32 29.84 8.85
CA TYR A 391 -19.39 28.42 8.50
C TYR A 391 -18.11 27.99 7.80
N VAL A 392 -17.55 26.85 8.18
CA VAL A 392 -16.47 26.20 7.43
C VAL A 392 -17.06 25.65 6.14
N VAL A 393 -16.68 26.26 5.00
CA VAL A 393 -17.24 25.88 3.70
C VAL A 393 -16.28 25.11 2.83
N HIS A 394 -14.99 25.14 3.14
CA HIS A 394 -13.95 24.41 2.38
C HIS A 394 -12.71 24.20 3.22
N MET A 395 -12.07 23.03 3.02
CA MET A 395 -10.73 22.71 3.51
C MET A 395 -9.84 22.28 2.33
N ASP A 396 -8.70 22.94 2.14
CA ASP A 396 -7.61 22.45 1.29
C ASP A 396 -6.84 21.38 2.09
N THR A 397 -7.29 20.12 1.94
CA THR A 397 -6.77 19.01 2.75
C THR A 397 -5.31 18.70 2.43
N ALA A 398 -4.87 18.86 1.19
CA ALA A 398 -3.46 18.73 0.85
C ALA A 398 -2.60 19.77 1.58
N ARG A 399 -3.04 21.03 1.64
CA ARG A 399 -2.36 22.11 2.38
C ARG A 399 -2.31 21.81 3.89
N LEU A 400 -3.37 21.22 4.47
CA LEU A 400 -3.36 20.74 5.85
C LEU A 400 -2.30 19.65 6.05
N GLY A 401 -2.17 18.71 5.11
CA GLY A 401 -1.11 17.71 5.13
C GLY A 401 0.30 18.34 5.05
N TYR A 402 0.49 19.33 4.19
CA TYR A 402 1.76 20.09 4.14
C TYR A 402 2.03 20.91 5.42
N ALA A 403 1.00 21.42 6.09
CA ALA A 403 1.18 22.07 7.40
C ALA A 403 1.70 21.09 8.46
N SER A 404 1.23 19.84 8.45
CA SER A 404 1.76 18.78 9.31
C SER A 404 3.22 18.45 8.98
N GLN A 405 3.57 18.39 7.69
CA GLN A 405 4.95 18.22 7.23
C GLN A 405 5.84 19.40 7.66
N GLU A 406 5.35 20.64 7.62
CA GLU A 406 6.07 21.83 8.06
C GLU A 406 6.37 21.81 9.57
N LEU A 407 5.48 21.23 10.38
CA LEU A 407 5.72 20.98 11.80
C LEU A 407 6.83 19.94 12.03
N GLY A 408 7.12 19.07 11.06
CA GLY A 408 8.11 18.00 11.15
C GLY A 408 7.50 16.58 11.24
N ALA A 409 6.17 16.44 11.07
CA ALA A 409 5.52 15.11 11.10
C ALA A 409 5.71 14.30 9.83
N GLY A 410 6.18 14.92 8.75
CA GLY A 410 6.46 14.27 7.46
C GLY A 410 7.82 14.67 6.90
N ARG A 411 8.27 13.96 5.85
CA ARG A 411 9.56 14.22 5.19
C ARG A 411 9.38 15.13 3.99
N LYS A 412 10.20 16.20 3.91
CA LYS A 412 10.38 17.03 2.69
C LYS A 412 11.34 16.35 1.72
N GLN A 413 12.34 15.63 2.26
CA GLN A 413 13.32 14.81 1.53
C GLN A 413 13.41 13.41 2.18
N LYS A 414 13.81 12.39 1.41
CA LYS A 414 13.92 11.00 1.90
C LYS A 414 14.81 10.83 3.14
N THR A 415 15.77 11.72 3.32
CA THR A 415 16.76 11.72 4.42
C THR A 415 16.27 12.42 5.68
N ASP A 416 15.13 13.12 5.63
CA ASP A 416 14.66 13.90 6.77
C ASP A 416 14.21 12.99 7.92
N ALA A 417 14.59 13.40 9.13
CA ALA A 417 14.06 12.79 10.35
C ALA A 417 12.66 13.33 10.63
N ILE A 418 11.76 12.44 11.08
CA ILE A 418 10.41 12.80 11.52
C ILE A 418 10.43 13.06 13.03
N ASP A 419 9.78 14.14 13.49
CA ASP A 419 9.39 14.29 14.89
C ASP A 419 7.99 13.68 15.10
N PRO A 420 7.88 12.54 15.79
CA PRO A 420 6.60 11.87 15.97
C PRO A 420 5.63 12.61 16.90
N ARG A 421 6.09 13.62 17.64
CA ARG A 421 5.32 14.35 18.67
C ARG A 421 4.49 15.49 18.09
N VAL A 422 4.84 15.94 16.88
CA VAL A 422 4.24 17.13 16.28
C VAL A 422 3.06 16.81 15.37
N GLY A 423 2.20 17.81 15.16
CA GLY A 423 1.00 17.69 14.35
C GLY A 423 -0.07 18.66 14.82
N PHE A 424 -1.33 18.34 14.56
CA PHE A 424 -2.46 19.13 15.06
C PHE A 424 -3.71 18.25 15.21
N ILE A 425 -4.64 18.71 16.06
CA ILE A 425 -5.96 18.12 16.26
C ILE A 425 -7.01 19.13 15.79
N MET A 426 -7.77 18.78 14.77
CA MET A 426 -8.87 19.59 14.24
C MET A 426 -10.04 19.65 15.21
N HIS A 427 -10.67 20.84 15.36
CA HIS A 427 -11.86 21.06 16.17
C HIS A 427 -13.08 21.44 15.34
N CYS A 428 -12.94 21.45 14.01
CA CYS A 428 -14.02 21.77 13.09
C CYS A 428 -13.98 20.84 11.86
N ARG A 429 -15.12 20.76 11.21
CA ARG A 429 -15.39 20.03 9.96
C ARG A 429 -16.08 20.96 8.98
N VAL A 430 -16.08 20.63 7.70
CA VAL A 430 -16.88 21.32 6.70
C VAL A 430 -18.35 21.29 7.12
N GLY A 431 -19.03 22.44 7.04
CA GLY A 431 -20.40 22.65 7.48
C GLY A 431 -20.59 23.09 8.93
N ASP A 432 -19.52 23.06 9.77
CA ASP A 432 -19.62 23.54 11.14
C ASP A 432 -19.63 25.08 11.17
N HIS A 433 -20.39 25.66 12.12
CA HIS A 433 -20.37 27.10 12.40
C HIS A 433 -19.43 27.39 13.55
N LEU A 434 -18.43 28.22 13.32
CA LEU A 434 -17.48 28.66 14.33
C LEU A 434 -17.82 30.09 14.81
N THR A 435 -17.66 30.30 16.12
CA THR A 435 -17.59 31.63 16.69
C THR A 435 -16.15 32.16 16.63
N GLU A 436 -15.93 33.46 16.81
CA GLU A 436 -14.61 34.07 16.78
C GLU A 436 -13.63 33.45 17.79
N ASN A 437 -14.13 32.98 18.94
CA ASN A 437 -13.33 32.41 20.03
C ASN A 437 -13.19 30.88 19.96
N GLN A 438 -13.72 30.22 18.93
CA GLN A 438 -13.53 28.80 18.74
C GLN A 438 -12.28 28.52 17.89
N PRO A 439 -11.40 27.63 18.33
CA PRO A 439 -10.20 27.29 17.57
C PRO A 439 -10.55 26.40 16.36
N LEU A 440 -9.82 26.59 15.26
CA LEU A 440 -9.80 25.68 14.11
C LEU A 440 -9.19 24.33 14.51
N CYS A 441 -8.07 24.41 15.23
CA CYS A 441 -7.33 23.25 15.68
C CYS A 441 -6.44 23.59 16.90
N THR A 442 -5.91 22.55 17.54
CA THR A 442 -4.79 22.65 18.49
C THR A 442 -3.53 22.13 17.81
N VAL A 443 -2.48 22.94 17.73
CA VAL A 443 -1.19 22.57 17.14
C VAL A 443 -0.21 22.11 18.21
N TYR A 444 0.49 21.05 17.92
CA TYR A 444 1.58 20.45 18.69
C TYR A 444 2.88 20.69 17.90
N ALA A 445 3.75 21.54 18.43
CA ALA A 445 4.95 21.99 17.72
C ALA A 445 6.22 21.80 18.55
N ALA A 446 7.35 21.64 17.88
CA ALA A 446 8.66 21.52 18.50
C ALA A 446 9.24 22.89 18.87
N ASN A 447 8.90 23.96 18.13
CA ASN A 447 9.40 25.32 18.30
C ASN A 447 8.44 26.36 17.70
N GLU A 448 8.66 27.64 18.04
CA GLU A 448 7.82 28.77 17.59
C GLU A 448 7.89 29.02 16.08
N GLU A 449 9.01 28.75 15.43
CA GLU A 449 9.18 28.98 14.00
C GLU A 449 8.28 28.06 13.18
N THR A 450 8.33 26.75 13.44
CA THR A 450 7.48 25.77 12.74
C THR A 450 6.01 25.97 13.10
N LEU A 451 5.70 26.31 14.36
CA LEU A 451 4.35 26.67 14.79
C LEU A 451 3.79 27.84 13.96
N SER A 452 4.53 28.93 13.85
CA SER A 452 4.07 30.15 13.14
C SER A 452 3.75 29.86 11.67
N ARG A 453 4.65 29.12 10.98
CA ARG A 453 4.46 28.73 9.57
C ARG A 453 3.26 27.80 9.39
N ALA A 454 3.17 26.75 10.19
CA ALA A 454 2.06 25.80 10.10
C ALA A 454 0.72 26.45 10.44
N ALA A 455 0.65 27.30 11.47
CA ALA A 455 -0.57 28.04 11.82
C ALA A 455 -1.05 28.96 10.69
N ALA A 456 -0.13 29.60 9.96
CA ALA A 456 -0.48 30.41 8.78
C ALA A 456 -1.07 29.51 7.67
N MET A 457 -0.41 28.38 7.36
CA MET A 457 -0.88 27.42 6.36
C MET A 457 -2.27 26.85 6.71
N ILE A 458 -2.51 26.52 7.99
CA ILE A 458 -3.80 26.00 8.46
C ILE A 458 -4.90 27.05 8.27
N ARG A 459 -4.65 28.33 8.63
CA ARG A 459 -5.64 29.39 8.40
C ARG A 459 -5.96 29.59 6.92
N GLU A 460 -4.96 29.51 6.06
CA GLU A 460 -5.12 29.65 4.61
C GLU A 460 -5.83 28.45 3.97
N ALA A 461 -5.71 27.25 4.59
CA ALA A 461 -6.34 26.03 4.11
C ALA A 461 -7.84 25.99 4.40
N ILE A 462 -8.35 26.77 5.36
CA ILE A 462 -9.73 26.70 5.83
C ILE A 462 -10.47 27.97 5.44
N THR A 463 -11.52 27.82 4.63
CA THR A 463 -12.36 28.94 4.18
C THR A 463 -13.63 29.03 5.02
N LEU A 464 -13.90 30.23 5.56
CA LEU A 464 -15.14 30.54 6.24
C LEU A 464 -16.04 31.42 5.38
N ALA A 465 -17.38 31.20 5.44
CA ALA A 465 -18.39 32.01 4.80
C ALA A 465 -19.55 32.31 5.76
N ASP A 466 -20.39 33.28 5.41
CA ASP A 466 -21.55 33.64 6.22
C ASP A 466 -22.75 32.69 6.03
N THR A 467 -22.71 31.87 5.00
CA THR A 467 -23.74 30.86 4.68
C THR A 467 -23.17 29.45 4.72
N PRO A 468 -23.96 28.44 5.20
CA PRO A 468 -23.51 27.07 5.22
C PRO A 468 -23.37 26.48 3.80
N VAL A 469 -22.60 25.40 3.67
CA VAL A 469 -22.45 24.58 2.47
C VAL A 469 -22.99 23.18 2.76
N GLU A 470 -23.47 22.49 1.73
CA GLU A 470 -23.75 21.07 1.83
C GLU A 470 -22.44 20.28 1.99
N LYS A 471 -22.43 19.32 2.90
CA LYS A 471 -21.25 18.49 3.14
C LYS A 471 -21.05 17.53 1.97
N GLU A 472 -19.79 17.39 1.55
CA GLU A 472 -19.40 16.37 0.59
C GLU A 472 -19.64 14.95 1.14
N LYS A 473 -19.86 14.01 0.24
CA LYS A 473 -20.07 12.62 0.62
C LYS A 473 -18.80 12.01 1.23
N LEU A 474 -18.97 11.25 2.31
CA LEU A 474 -17.89 10.45 2.89
C LEU A 474 -17.66 9.14 2.12
N LEU A 475 -18.76 8.53 1.63
CA LEU A 475 -18.76 7.28 0.86
C LEU A 475 -19.44 7.55 -0.48
N TYR A 476 -18.73 7.27 -1.58
CA TYR A 476 -19.22 7.56 -2.93
C TYR A 476 -19.72 6.32 -3.64
N ALA A 477 -18.90 5.26 -3.68
CA ALA A 477 -19.22 4.04 -4.40
C ALA A 477 -18.41 2.84 -3.91
N LEU A 478 -18.95 1.64 -4.11
CA LEU A 478 -18.26 0.38 -4.01
C LEU A 478 -18.08 -0.21 -5.42
N VAL A 479 -16.85 -0.56 -5.77
CA VAL A 479 -16.49 -1.20 -7.05
C VAL A 479 -16.07 -2.64 -6.77
N THR A 480 -16.69 -3.59 -7.45
CA THR A 480 -16.38 -5.02 -7.41
C THR A 480 -16.27 -5.58 -8.82
N SER A 481 -15.97 -6.86 -8.97
CA SER A 481 -16.02 -7.56 -10.26
C SER A 481 -17.43 -7.60 -10.88
N GLU A 482 -18.47 -7.39 -10.07
CA GLU A 482 -19.88 -7.37 -10.52
C GLU A 482 -20.30 -6.01 -11.05
N GLY A 483 -19.59 -4.94 -10.70
CA GLY A 483 -19.88 -3.58 -11.14
C GLY A 483 -19.64 -2.51 -10.10
N VAL A 484 -20.37 -1.40 -10.25
CA VAL A 484 -20.28 -0.21 -9.39
C VAL A 484 -21.61 0.00 -8.69
N GLU A 485 -21.59 0.02 -7.38
CA GLU A 485 -22.72 0.37 -6.51
C GLU A 485 -22.50 1.78 -5.96
N ALA A 486 -23.42 2.70 -6.20
CA ALA A 486 -23.41 4.04 -5.59
C ALA A 486 -23.86 3.97 -4.13
N LEU A 487 -23.18 4.71 -3.23
CA LEU A 487 -23.46 4.71 -1.78
C LEU A 487 -24.07 6.04 -1.32
#